data_d0b3ea94b8d7b37a136be5933c94147d
#
_entry.id   d0b3ea94b8d7b37a136be5933c94147d
#
_cell.length_a   1.000
_cell.length_b   1.000
_cell.length_c   1.000
_cell.angle_alpha   90.00
_cell.angle_beta   90.00
_cell.angle_gamma   90.00
#
_symmetry.space_group_name_H-M   'P 1'
#
loop_
_entity.id
_entity.type
_entity.pdbx_description
1 polymer ?
#
loop_
_entity_poly.entity_id
_entity_poly.type
_entity_poly.pdbx_seq_one_letter_code
_entity_poly.pdbx_strand_id
1 'polypeptide(L)'
;HTISMQAKKQPMTAFVLQGRAPQLALVVSNKTMKDYKQLSDLKGKKVGVTAPGSSSQMVANFILKKGGLGPKDVAFIGVGSYSGAVSDIRSGQIDALINLDPVITILLKNGDAKLVADTRKVKESESFFGGTMPAGCLYAPVSFIEKNPQTVQALTNAIVRADEWLSKATPEEVAKVVPASYLMGNRDIYLAGFEGNRDALSPDG
;
A
#
# COMPACT_ATOMS: atom_id res chain seq x y z
N HIS A 1 4.54 12.11 -0.28
CA HIS A 1 4.47 13.28 -1.20
C HIS A 1 4.75 14.61 -0.49
N THR A 2 4.26 14.83 0.74
CA THR A 2 4.45 16.09 1.49
C THR A 2 5.94 16.51 1.59
N ILE A 3 6.84 15.57 1.91
CA ILE A 3 8.28 15.81 1.99
C ILE A 3 8.84 16.27 0.62
N SER A 4 8.44 15.62 -0.47
CA SER A 4 8.88 15.98 -1.82
C SER A 4 8.36 17.35 -2.26
N MET A 5 7.15 17.72 -1.85
CA MET A 5 6.56 19.04 -2.13
C MET A 5 7.26 20.13 -1.33
N GLN A 6 7.57 19.86 -0.06
CA GLN A 6 8.35 20.79 0.78
C GLN A 6 9.72 21.09 0.16
N ALA A 7 10.41 20.08 -0.37
CA ALA A 7 11.70 20.28 -1.06
C ALA A 7 11.56 21.17 -2.32
N LYS A 8 10.37 21.25 -2.91
CA LYS A 8 10.04 22.14 -4.05
C LYS A 8 9.49 23.51 -3.61
N LYS A 9 9.62 23.86 -2.33
CA LYS A 9 9.10 25.10 -1.73
C LYS A 9 7.57 25.23 -1.84
N GLN A 10 6.85 24.09 -1.86
CA GLN A 10 5.41 24.02 -1.83
C GLN A 10 4.99 23.42 -0.48
N PRO A 11 4.79 24.23 0.56
CA PRO A 11 4.49 23.75 1.91
C PRO A 11 3.12 23.07 1.93
N MET A 12 3.11 21.83 2.42
CA MET A 12 1.93 20.98 2.56
C MET A 12 1.79 20.55 4.01
N THR A 13 0.56 20.49 4.50
CA THR A 13 0.25 19.98 5.84
C THR A 13 -0.73 18.83 5.73
N ALA A 14 -0.42 17.70 6.36
CA ALA A 14 -1.37 16.62 6.60
C ALA A 14 -2.23 16.98 7.82
N PHE A 15 -3.54 16.76 7.74
CA PHE A 15 -4.48 17.19 8.78
C PHE A 15 -5.40 16.09 9.29
N VAL A 16 -5.44 14.93 8.66
CA VAL A 16 -6.12 13.74 9.16
C VAL A 16 -5.44 12.48 8.61
N LEU A 17 -5.28 11.47 9.46
CA LEU A 17 -4.68 10.20 9.13
C LEU A 17 -5.77 9.16 8.85
N GLN A 18 -5.66 8.44 7.74
CA GLN A 18 -6.50 7.31 7.40
C GLN A 18 -5.79 5.97 7.62
N GLY A 19 -4.46 5.95 7.43
CA GLY A 19 -3.66 4.72 7.53
C GLY A 19 -2.40 4.90 8.35
N ARG A 20 -2.25 4.12 9.42
CA ARG A 20 -1.10 4.15 10.34
C ARG A 20 0.06 3.25 9.90
N ALA A 21 -0.09 2.58 8.74
CA ALA A 21 0.97 1.81 8.08
C ALA A 21 0.86 1.98 6.55
N PRO A 22 1.90 1.62 5.76
CA PRO A 22 1.92 1.83 4.29
C PRO A 22 0.86 1.05 3.51
N GLN A 23 0.29 -0.01 4.07
CA GLN A 23 -0.75 -0.84 3.43
C GLN A 23 -0.28 -1.53 2.13
N LEU A 24 1.02 -1.77 2.01
CA LEU A 24 1.66 -2.41 0.88
C LEU A 24 2.18 -3.79 1.28
N ALA A 25 2.19 -4.74 0.35
CA ALA A 25 2.87 -6.01 0.58
C ALA A 25 3.81 -6.34 -0.58
N LEU A 26 4.97 -6.92 -0.25
CA LEU A 26 5.93 -7.45 -1.21
C LEU A 26 5.67 -8.95 -1.36
N VAL A 27 5.49 -9.36 -2.60
CA VAL A 27 5.34 -10.78 -2.97
C VAL A 27 6.36 -11.17 -4.04
N VAL A 28 6.69 -12.46 -4.11
CA VAL A 28 7.52 -13.04 -5.18
C VAL A 28 6.71 -14.02 -6.01
N SER A 29 6.98 -14.06 -7.31
CA SER A 29 6.30 -14.93 -8.27
C SER A 29 6.60 -16.40 -8.00
N ASN A 30 5.58 -17.22 -7.82
CA ASN A 30 5.75 -18.67 -7.74
C ASN A 30 6.21 -19.30 -9.07
N LYS A 31 6.09 -18.56 -10.17
CA LYS A 31 6.53 -19.00 -11.49
C LYS A 31 8.04 -18.82 -11.71
N THR A 32 8.57 -17.62 -11.38
CA THR A 32 9.97 -17.27 -11.68
C THR A 32 10.90 -17.30 -10.47
N MET A 33 10.35 -17.34 -9.24
CA MET A 33 11.10 -17.32 -7.99
C MET A 33 10.79 -18.57 -7.12
N LYS A 34 10.76 -19.74 -7.75
CA LYS A 34 10.43 -21.02 -7.08
C LYS A 34 11.34 -21.32 -5.88
N ASP A 35 12.62 -21.00 -6.00
CA ASP A 35 13.65 -21.26 -5.00
C ASP A 35 13.91 -20.08 -4.06
N TYR A 36 13.02 -19.07 -4.04
CA TYR A 36 13.15 -17.90 -3.18
C TYR A 36 13.23 -18.29 -1.70
N LYS A 37 14.25 -17.82 -1.00
CA LYS A 37 14.51 -18.07 0.43
C LYS A 37 14.62 -16.78 1.24
N GLN A 38 15.21 -15.71 0.67
CA GLN A 38 15.54 -14.49 1.39
C GLN A 38 15.58 -13.27 0.45
N LEU A 39 15.53 -12.06 1.03
CA LEU A 39 15.49 -10.80 0.27
C LEU A 39 16.67 -10.62 -0.70
N SER A 40 17.88 -11.11 -0.35
CA SER A 40 19.05 -11.01 -1.23
C SER A 40 18.89 -11.79 -2.54
N ASP A 41 17.97 -12.76 -2.63
CA ASP A 41 17.67 -13.50 -3.86
C ASP A 41 17.02 -12.64 -4.93
N LEU A 42 16.54 -11.44 -4.54
CA LEU A 42 15.99 -10.45 -5.46
C LEU A 42 17.07 -9.66 -6.22
N LYS A 43 18.36 -9.87 -5.94
CA LYS A 43 19.43 -9.21 -6.69
C LYS A 43 19.36 -9.54 -8.19
N GLY A 44 19.37 -8.49 -9.02
CA GLY A 44 19.25 -8.61 -10.48
C GLY A 44 17.82 -8.90 -10.99
N LYS A 45 16.82 -8.98 -10.08
CA LYS A 45 15.44 -9.31 -10.44
C LYS A 45 14.63 -8.08 -10.80
N LYS A 46 13.52 -8.32 -11.51
CA LYS A 46 12.53 -7.31 -11.87
C LYS A 46 11.48 -7.19 -10.77
N VAL A 47 11.41 -6.04 -10.14
CA VAL A 47 10.46 -5.74 -9.05
C VAL A 47 9.39 -4.77 -9.55
N GLY A 48 8.17 -5.23 -9.66
CA GLY A 48 7.02 -4.41 -10.02
C GLY A 48 6.68 -3.42 -8.89
N VAL A 49 6.42 -2.19 -9.26
CA VAL A 49 5.92 -1.11 -8.39
C VAL A 49 4.74 -0.43 -9.06
N THR A 50 3.90 0.29 -8.32
CA THR A 50 2.75 0.99 -8.93
C THR A 50 3.19 2.00 -9.99
N ALA A 51 4.27 2.73 -9.71
CA ALA A 51 4.96 3.60 -10.66
C ALA A 51 6.39 3.88 -10.16
N PRO A 52 7.35 4.15 -11.04
CA PRO A 52 8.66 4.66 -10.64
C PRO A 52 8.54 5.96 -9.83
N GLY A 53 9.27 6.07 -8.72
CA GLY A 53 9.21 7.21 -7.79
C GLY A 53 8.00 7.25 -6.86
N SER A 54 7.12 6.25 -6.92
CA SER A 54 5.94 6.15 -6.03
C SER A 54 6.29 5.71 -4.61
N SER A 55 5.31 5.78 -3.71
CA SER A 55 5.43 5.25 -2.35
C SER A 55 5.71 3.75 -2.33
N SER A 56 5.19 2.98 -3.28
CA SER A 56 5.48 1.55 -3.38
C SER A 56 6.96 1.29 -3.66
N GLN A 57 7.61 2.05 -4.55
CA GLN A 57 9.05 1.93 -4.75
C GLN A 57 9.84 2.35 -3.51
N MET A 58 9.40 3.40 -2.81
CA MET A 58 10.06 3.85 -1.58
C MET A 58 10.02 2.75 -0.51
N VAL A 59 8.86 2.15 -0.28
CA VAL A 59 8.68 1.05 0.68
C VAL A 59 9.50 -0.18 0.24
N ALA A 60 9.50 -0.52 -1.05
CA ALA A 60 10.34 -1.60 -1.57
C ALA A 60 11.82 -1.38 -1.25
N ASN A 61 12.35 -0.16 -1.43
CA ASN A 61 13.74 0.15 -1.11
C ASN A 61 14.07 -0.08 0.38
N PHE A 62 13.16 0.27 1.30
CA PHE A 62 13.35 0.01 2.72
C PHE A 62 13.37 -1.49 3.04
N ILE A 63 12.46 -2.26 2.45
CA ILE A 63 12.40 -3.71 2.64
C ILE A 63 13.66 -4.36 2.05
N LEU A 64 14.04 -4.05 0.82
CA LEU A 64 15.22 -4.59 0.13
C LEU A 64 16.51 -4.29 0.89
N LYS A 65 16.61 -3.12 1.52
CA LYS A 65 17.76 -2.75 2.35
C LYS A 65 17.98 -3.72 3.52
N LYS A 66 16.93 -4.32 4.08
CA LYS A 66 17.06 -5.36 5.11
C LYS A 66 17.73 -6.63 4.58
N GLY A 67 17.63 -6.90 3.27
CA GLY A 67 18.36 -7.97 2.58
C GLY A 67 19.73 -7.54 2.03
N GLY A 68 20.23 -6.35 2.40
CA GLY A 68 21.51 -5.81 1.93
C GLY A 68 21.48 -5.30 0.50
N LEU A 69 20.28 -5.12 -0.10
CA LEU A 69 20.13 -4.64 -1.47
C LEU A 69 19.89 -3.13 -1.53
N GLY A 70 20.56 -2.47 -2.47
CA GLY A 70 20.34 -1.08 -2.82
C GLY A 70 19.37 -0.90 -4.00
N PRO A 71 18.97 0.36 -4.29
CA PRO A 71 18.04 0.65 -5.39
C PRO A 71 18.52 0.24 -6.78
N LYS A 72 19.83 0.05 -6.97
CA LYS A 72 20.43 -0.35 -8.24
C LYS A 72 20.61 -1.87 -8.37
N ASP A 73 20.36 -2.62 -7.30
CA ASP A 73 20.50 -4.08 -7.30
C ASP A 73 19.28 -4.79 -7.89
N VAL A 74 18.19 -4.08 -8.16
CA VAL A 74 16.97 -4.59 -8.78
C VAL A 74 16.53 -3.67 -9.92
N ALA A 75 15.74 -4.21 -10.87
CA ALA A 75 15.12 -3.41 -11.92
C ALA A 75 13.66 -3.08 -11.50
N PHE A 76 13.35 -1.82 -11.18
CA PHE A 76 11.99 -1.42 -10.89
C PHE A 76 11.18 -1.21 -12.16
N ILE A 77 10.02 -1.88 -12.25
CA ILE A 77 9.08 -1.83 -13.37
C ILE A 77 7.76 -1.24 -12.91
N GLY A 78 7.28 -0.19 -13.58
CA GLY A 78 5.95 0.38 -13.31
C GLY A 78 4.86 -0.50 -13.90
N VAL A 79 4.00 -1.08 -13.06
CA VAL A 79 2.95 -2.05 -13.47
C VAL A 79 1.53 -1.60 -13.08
N GLY A 80 1.40 -0.41 -12.48
CA GLY A 80 0.12 0.09 -11.99
C GLY A 80 -0.37 -0.63 -10.73
N SER A 81 -1.65 -0.37 -10.39
CA SER A 81 -2.26 -0.87 -9.14
C SER A 81 -3.44 -1.84 -9.38
N TYR A 82 -3.58 -2.38 -10.59
CA TYR A 82 -4.74 -3.17 -11.00
C TYR A 82 -4.35 -4.43 -11.79
N SER A 83 -5.21 -4.85 -12.72
CA SER A 83 -5.09 -6.09 -13.49
C SER A 83 -3.76 -6.27 -14.22
N GLY A 84 -3.11 -5.19 -14.66
CA GLY A 84 -1.78 -5.24 -15.27
C GLY A 84 -0.75 -5.88 -14.35
N ALA A 85 -0.70 -5.45 -13.07
CA ALA A 85 0.22 -6.01 -12.08
C ALA A 85 0.01 -7.51 -11.84
N VAL A 86 -1.26 -7.97 -11.83
CA VAL A 86 -1.60 -9.40 -11.72
C VAL A 86 -1.11 -10.17 -12.96
N SER A 87 -1.35 -9.63 -14.15
CA SER A 87 -0.91 -10.22 -15.40
C SER A 87 0.60 -10.36 -15.50
N ASP A 88 1.35 -9.35 -15.05
CA ASP A 88 2.81 -9.34 -15.13
C ASP A 88 3.47 -10.38 -14.21
N ILE A 89 2.91 -10.62 -13.01
CA ILE A 89 3.34 -11.74 -12.14
C ILE A 89 3.02 -13.09 -12.80
N ARG A 90 1.82 -13.27 -13.31
CA ARG A 90 1.37 -14.54 -13.92
C ARG A 90 2.14 -14.89 -15.19
N SER A 91 2.40 -13.91 -16.02
CA SER A 91 3.20 -14.10 -17.23
C SER A 91 4.69 -14.32 -16.94
N GLY A 92 5.20 -13.83 -15.81
CA GLY A 92 6.63 -13.84 -15.47
C GLY A 92 7.38 -12.65 -16.05
N GLN A 93 6.68 -11.58 -16.41
CA GLN A 93 7.29 -10.30 -16.84
C GLN A 93 8.06 -9.65 -15.70
N ILE A 94 7.60 -9.85 -14.45
CA ILE A 94 8.27 -9.43 -13.22
C ILE A 94 8.44 -10.62 -12.26
N ASP A 95 9.48 -10.57 -11.44
CA ASP A 95 9.85 -11.62 -10.49
C ASP A 95 9.25 -11.39 -9.10
N ALA A 96 9.09 -10.15 -8.72
CA ALA A 96 8.49 -9.71 -7.47
C ALA A 96 7.59 -8.50 -7.72
N LEU A 97 6.68 -8.26 -6.78
CA LEU A 97 5.75 -7.13 -6.85
C LEU A 97 5.53 -6.55 -5.46
N ILE A 98 5.61 -5.23 -5.34
CA ILE A 98 5.06 -4.52 -4.20
C ILE A 98 3.83 -3.72 -4.64
N ASN A 99 2.68 -4.00 -4.03
CA ASN A 99 1.43 -3.38 -4.42
C ASN A 99 0.44 -3.33 -3.25
N LEU A 100 -0.72 -2.78 -3.52
CA LEU A 100 -1.88 -2.65 -2.65
C LEU A 100 -2.87 -3.80 -2.89
N ASP A 101 -3.85 -3.93 -2.00
CA ASP A 101 -5.04 -4.72 -2.29
C ASP A 101 -5.96 -3.99 -3.31
N PRO A 102 -6.75 -4.74 -4.07
CA PRO A 102 -6.93 -6.20 -4.03
C PRO A 102 -5.89 -7.02 -4.78
N VAL A 103 -4.90 -6.41 -5.45
CA VAL A 103 -3.88 -7.11 -6.26
C VAL A 103 -3.14 -8.18 -5.44
N ILE A 104 -2.68 -7.82 -4.25
CA ILE A 104 -1.95 -8.74 -3.36
C ILE A 104 -2.85 -9.93 -2.97
N THR A 105 -4.06 -9.66 -2.52
CA THR A 105 -5.01 -10.72 -2.14
C THR A 105 -5.35 -11.64 -3.30
N ILE A 106 -5.52 -11.11 -4.53
CA ILE A 106 -5.74 -11.93 -5.74
C ILE A 106 -4.58 -12.89 -5.96
N LEU A 107 -3.35 -12.39 -5.95
CA LEU A 107 -2.16 -13.20 -6.21
C LEU A 107 -1.93 -14.28 -5.15
N LEU A 108 -2.14 -13.95 -3.89
CA LEU A 108 -1.99 -14.89 -2.78
C LEU A 108 -3.06 -15.98 -2.79
N LYS A 109 -4.34 -15.62 -2.96
CA LYS A 109 -5.45 -16.58 -3.00
C LYS A 109 -5.37 -17.54 -4.18
N ASN A 110 -4.88 -17.08 -5.32
CA ASN A 110 -4.73 -17.93 -6.51
C ASN A 110 -3.42 -18.74 -6.52
N GLY A 111 -2.54 -18.55 -5.53
CA GLY A 111 -1.25 -19.23 -5.51
C GLY A 111 -0.28 -18.73 -6.60
N ASP A 112 -0.49 -17.54 -7.15
CA ASP A 112 0.38 -16.96 -8.17
C ASP A 112 1.70 -16.43 -7.57
N ALA A 113 1.66 -16.05 -6.29
CA ALA A 113 2.79 -15.44 -5.59
C ALA A 113 2.86 -15.88 -4.11
N LYS A 114 4.04 -15.70 -3.52
CA LYS A 114 4.33 -15.92 -2.10
C LYS A 114 4.60 -14.59 -1.40
N LEU A 115 4.02 -14.41 -0.21
CA LEU A 115 4.23 -13.23 0.63
C LEU A 115 5.66 -13.20 1.19
N VAL A 116 6.29 -12.04 1.11
CA VAL A 116 7.67 -11.78 1.58
C VAL A 116 7.70 -10.76 2.70
N ALA A 117 6.92 -9.67 2.56
CA ALA A 117 6.82 -8.63 3.57
C ALA A 117 5.43 -8.00 3.52
N ASP A 118 4.85 -7.72 4.68
CA ASP A 118 3.48 -7.24 4.78
C ASP A 118 3.36 -5.97 5.64
N THR A 119 3.47 -4.80 5.00
CA THR A 119 3.26 -3.52 5.69
C THR A 119 1.77 -3.14 5.86
N ARG A 120 0.85 -4.07 5.57
CA ARG A 120 -0.56 -4.01 5.98
C ARG A 120 -0.73 -4.38 7.46
N LYS A 121 0.32 -4.92 8.09
CA LYS A 121 0.40 -5.24 9.52
C LYS A 121 1.31 -4.25 10.22
N VAL A 122 0.78 -3.56 11.22
CA VAL A 122 1.50 -2.47 11.93
C VAL A 122 2.83 -2.96 12.50
N LYS A 123 2.82 -4.07 13.25
CA LYS A 123 4.05 -4.63 13.87
C LYS A 123 5.12 -5.00 12.83
N GLU A 124 4.71 -5.56 11.70
CA GLU A 124 5.64 -5.94 10.64
C GLU A 124 6.17 -4.69 9.94
N SER A 125 5.30 -3.71 9.67
CA SER A 125 5.69 -2.39 9.18
C SER A 125 6.75 -1.75 10.07
N GLU A 126 6.52 -1.69 11.38
CA GLU A 126 7.47 -1.14 12.36
C GLU A 126 8.84 -1.85 12.32
N SER A 127 8.86 -3.16 12.09
CA SER A 127 10.11 -3.91 11.98
C SER A 127 10.98 -3.48 10.78
N PHE A 128 10.34 -3.07 9.68
CA PHE A 128 11.06 -2.57 8.50
C PHE A 128 11.53 -1.13 8.67
N PHE A 129 10.72 -0.28 9.26
CA PHE A 129 11.00 1.16 9.35
C PHE A 129 11.70 1.58 10.65
N GLY A 130 11.70 0.74 11.66
CA GLY A 130 12.27 1.05 12.98
C GLY A 130 11.32 1.85 13.87
N GLY A 131 10.05 1.90 13.52
CA GLY A 131 8.97 2.61 14.23
C GLY A 131 7.75 2.77 13.35
N THR A 132 6.78 3.54 13.83
CA THR A 132 5.53 3.81 13.11
C THR A 132 5.80 4.50 11.76
N MET A 133 5.08 4.09 10.72
CA MET A 133 5.17 4.67 9.38
C MET A 133 3.77 4.99 8.85
N PRO A 134 3.14 6.07 9.33
CA PRO A 134 1.86 6.53 8.81
C PRO A 134 1.94 6.85 7.32
N ALA A 135 0.94 6.49 6.53
CA ALA A 135 0.99 6.67 5.10
C ALA A 135 -0.27 7.28 4.48
N GLY A 136 -1.44 6.69 4.71
CA GLY A 136 -2.70 7.22 4.19
C GLY A 136 -3.13 8.45 4.98
N CYS A 137 -3.18 9.62 4.33
CA CYS A 137 -3.63 10.87 4.97
C CYS A 137 -4.24 11.83 3.94
N LEU A 138 -5.11 12.73 4.40
CA LEU A 138 -5.42 13.93 3.64
C LEU A 138 -4.39 15.02 3.95
N TYR A 139 -3.95 15.68 2.90
CA TYR A 139 -3.04 16.81 3.00
C TYR A 139 -3.39 17.87 1.96
N ALA A 140 -3.06 19.12 2.25
CA ALA A 140 -3.29 20.24 1.36
C ALA A 140 -2.18 21.30 1.49
N PRO A 141 -2.07 22.22 0.52
CA PRO A 141 -1.24 23.42 0.69
C PRO A 141 -1.65 24.20 1.94
N VAL A 142 -0.67 24.70 2.67
CA VAL A 142 -0.92 25.52 3.88
C VAL A 142 -1.93 26.66 3.58
N SER A 143 -1.73 27.32 2.44
CA SER A 143 -2.62 28.42 2.01
C SER A 143 -4.06 27.98 1.74
N PHE A 144 -4.31 26.73 1.36
CA PHE A 144 -5.66 26.19 1.21
C PHE A 144 -6.31 25.97 2.58
N ILE A 145 -5.56 25.40 3.53
CA ILE A 145 -6.03 25.13 4.89
C ILE A 145 -6.43 26.43 5.59
N GLU A 146 -5.59 27.46 5.49
CA GLU A 146 -5.82 28.78 6.07
C GLU A 146 -7.05 29.47 5.48
N LYS A 147 -7.25 29.35 4.16
CA LYS A 147 -8.39 29.98 3.46
C LYS A 147 -9.70 29.20 3.60
N ASN A 148 -9.65 27.92 3.93
CA ASN A 148 -10.83 27.04 3.92
C ASN A 148 -10.95 26.20 5.22
N PRO A 149 -10.84 26.79 6.42
CA PRO A 149 -10.81 26.04 7.67
C PRO A 149 -12.07 25.19 7.90
N GLN A 150 -13.24 25.66 7.50
CA GLN A 150 -14.49 24.91 7.62
C GLN A 150 -14.51 23.67 6.72
N THR A 151 -13.98 23.78 5.49
CA THR A 151 -13.87 22.65 4.56
C THR A 151 -12.88 21.60 5.10
N VAL A 152 -11.74 22.03 5.62
CA VAL A 152 -10.72 21.15 6.24
C VAL A 152 -11.33 20.43 7.44
N GLN A 153 -12.06 21.15 8.31
CA GLN A 153 -12.72 20.53 9.46
C GLN A 153 -13.79 19.51 9.03
N ALA A 154 -14.60 19.84 8.01
CA ALA A 154 -15.61 18.92 7.50
C ALA A 154 -14.99 17.63 6.91
N LEU A 155 -13.89 17.76 6.16
CA LEU A 155 -13.13 16.62 5.63
C LEU A 155 -12.53 15.78 6.75
N THR A 156 -11.92 16.41 7.75
CA THR A 156 -11.39 15.74 8.95
C THR A 156 -12.48 14.92 9.63
N ASN A 157 -13.62 15.54 9.93
CA ASN A 157 -14.74 14.88 10.60
C ASN A 157 -15.29 13.71 9.77
N ALA A 158 -15.32 13.83 8.44
CA ALA A 158 -15.79 12.76 7.57
C ALA A 158 -14.86 11.55 7.60
N ILE A 159 -13.53 11.76 7.55
CA ILE A 159 -12.55 10.68 7.62
C ILE A 159 -12.56 10.03 9.00
N VAL A 160 -12.51 10.78 10.08
CA VAL A 160 -12.55 10.25 11.46
C VAL A 160 -13.79 9.37 11.66
N ARG A 161 -14.98 9.86 11.27
CA ARG A 161 -16.21 9.05 11.35
C ARG A 161 -16.16 7.77 10.53
N ALA A 162 -15.54 7.84 9.34
CA ALA A 162 -15.37 6.64 8.49
C ALA A 162 -14.40 5.64 9.14
N ASP A 163 -13.28 6.11 9.68
CA ASP A 163 -12.29 5.28 10.35
C ASP A 163 -12.85 4.61 11.62
N GLU A 164 -13.55 5.37 12.45
CA GLU A 164 -14.27 4.84 13.64
C GLU A 164 -15.30 3.77 13.26
N TRP A 165 -16.05 3.99 12.17
CA TRP A 165 -17.00 3.00 11.68
C TRP A 165 -16.29 1.76 11.14
N LEU A 166 -15.25 1.94 10.28
CA LEU A 166 -14.47 0.84 9.69
C LEU A 166 -13.76 0.00 10.75
N SER A 167 -13.35 0.58 11.87
CA SER A 167 -12.71 -0.15 12.97
C SER A 167 -13.63 -1.22 13.58
N LYS A 168 -14.95 -1.03 13.49
CA LYS A 168 -15.99 -1.88 14.13
C LYS A 168 -16.83 -2.64 13.11
N ALA A 169 -16.92 -2.15 11.87
CA ALA A 169 -17.80 -2.72 10.84
C ALA A 169 -17.42 -4.16 10.49
N THR A 170 -18.43 -5.01 10.32
CA THR A 170 -18.24 -6.35 9.77
C THR A 170 -17.95 -6.27 8.26
N PRO A 171 -17.30 -7.29 7.65
CA PRO A 171 -17.12 -7.34 6.21
C PRO A 171 -18.43 -7.18 5.42
N GLU A 172 -19.53 -7.77 5.94
CA GLU A 172 -20.85 -7.69 5.32
C GLU A 172 -21.41 -6.26 5.34
N GLU A 173 -21.21 -5.51 6.41
CA GLU A 173 -21.60 -4.11 6.51
C GLU A 173 -20.80 -3.25 5.54
N VAL A 174 -19.49 -3.47 5.45
CA VAL A 174 -18.62 -2.79 4.48
C VAL A 174 -19.10 -3.05 3.05
N ALA A 175 -19.42 -4.30 2.72
CA ALA A 175 -19.92 -4.66 1.38
C ALA A 175 -21.25 -4.01 1.00
N LYS A 176 -22.08 -3.61 1.98
CA LYS A 176 -23.37 -2.93 1.72
C LYS A 176 -23.19 -1.45 1.35
N VAL A 177 -22.15 -0.79 1.84
CA VAL A 177 -21.92 0.65 1.62
C VAL A 177 -20.93 0.93 0.50
N VAL A 178 -20.05 -0.03 0.17
CA VAL A 178 -19.07 0.14 -0.90
C VAL A 178 -19.76 0.06 -2.27
N PRO A 179 -19.56 1.06 -3.14
CA PRO A 179 -20.11 1.00 -4.50
C PRO A 179 -19.64 -0.25 -5.26
N ALA A 180 -20.52 -0.86 -6.04
CA ALA A 180 -20.24 -2.10 -6.77
C ALA A 180 -18.98 -2.01 -7.66
N SER A 181 -18.68 -0.83 -8.21
CA SER A 181 -17.47 -0.59 -9.00
C SER A 181 -16.17 -0.85 -8.25
N TYR A 182 -16.15 -0.65 -6.92
CA TYR A 182 -14.97 -0.91 -6.09
C TYR A 182 -14.80 -2.41 -5.75
N LEU A 183 -15.87 -3.19 -5.81
CA LEU A 183 -15.81 -4.64 -5.58
C LEU A 183 -15.08 -5.38 -6.72
N MET A 184 -14.80 -4.70 -7.85
CA MET A 184 -14.06 -5.22 -9.01
C MET A 184 -14.58 -6.57 -9.51
N GLY A 185 -15.90 -6.81 -9.41
CA GLY A 185 -16.55 -8.05 -9.82
C GLY A 185 -16.30 -9.25 -8.89
N ASN A 186 -15.56 -9.07 -7.79
CA ASN A 186 -15.32 -10.15 -6.83
C ASN A 186 -15.37 -9.63 -5.39
N ARG A 187 -16.58 -9.71 -4.81
CA ARG A 187 -16.86 -9.30 -3.45
C ARG A 187 -15.93 -9.96 -2.41
N ASP A 188 -15.68 -11.26 -2.53
CA ASP A 188 -14.93 -12.02 -1.54
C ASP A 188 -13.43 -11.65 -1.55
N ILE A 189 -12.89 -11.32 -2.72
CA ILE A 189 -11.53 -10.79 -2.85
C ILE A 189 -11.44 -9.42 -2.19
N TYR A 190 -12.42 -8.53 -2.47
CA TYR A 190 -12.44 -7.20 -1.87
C TYR A 190 -12.48 -7.26 -0.35
N LEU A 191 -13.38 -8.07 0.22
CA LEU A 191 -13.54 -8.23 1.66
C LEU A 191 -12.30 -8.84 2.31
N ALA A 192 -11.69 -9.83 1.67
CA ALA A 192 -10.44 -10.40 2.16
C ALA A 192 -9.28 -9.38 2.13
N GLY A 193 -9.20 -8.53 1.11
CA GLY A 193 -8.26 -7.42 1.06
C GLY A 193 -8.52 -6.40 2.17
N PHE A 194 -9.77 -6.04 2.40
CA PHE A 194 -10.16 -5.16 3.51
C PHE A 194 -9.72 -5.73 4.86
N GLU A 195 -10.04 -6.98 5.18
CA GLU A 195 -9.61 -7.64 6.41
C GLU A 195 -8.08 -7.71 6.53
N GLY A 196 -7.39 -7.94 5.40
CA GLY A 196 -5.93 -7.90 5.34
C GLY A 196 -5.34 -6.56 5.76
N ASN A 197 -6.04 -5.46 5.49
CA ASN A 197 -5.61 -4.09 5.76
C ASN A 197 -6.18 -3.47 7.04
N ARG A 198 -7.16 -4.10 7.69
CA ARG A 198 -7.87 -3.54 8.86
C ARG A 198 -6.92 -3.04 9.96
N ASP A 199 -5.86 -3.80 10.26
CA ASP A 199 -4.85 -3.41 11.26
C ASP A 199 -4.12 -2.09 10.92
N ALA A 200 -3.96 -1.79 9.64
CA ALA A 200 -3.29 -0.58 9.17
C ALA A 200 -4.21 0.64 9.08
N LEU A 201 -5.51 0.51 9.25
CA LEU A 201 -6.41 1.65 9.31
C LEU A 201 -6.19 2.43 10.60
N SER A 202 -6.32 3.75 10.54
CA SER A 202 -6.36 4.58 11.74
C SER A 202 -7.68 4.33 12.46
N PRO A 203 -7.70 4.16 13.78
CA PRO A 203 -8.96 3.99 14.51
C PRO A 203 -9.68 5.31 14.79
N ASP A 204 -8.97 6.45 14.71
CA ASP A 204 -9.39 7.75 15.24
C ASP A 204 -8.94 8.97 14.41
N GLY A 205 -8.29 8.74 13.27
CA GLY A 205 -7.83 9.82 12.37
C GLY A 205 -6.43 10.33 12.68
#